data_22de3af488b30b65af8b65af0a5d5f1a
#
_entry.id   22de3af488b30b65af8b65af0a5d5f1a
#
_cell.length_a   1.000
_cell.length_b   1.000
_cell.length_c   1.000
_cell.angle_alpha   90.00
_cell.angle_beta   90.00
_cell.angle_gamma   90.00
#
_symmetry.space_group_name_H-M   'P 1'
#
loop_
_entity.id
_entity.type
_entity.pdbx_description
1 polymer ?
#
loop_
_entity_poly.entity_id
_entity_poly.type
_entity_poly.pdbx_seq_one_letter_code
_entity_poly.pdbx_strand_id
1 'polypeptide(L)'
;MAIERVREYLRAYGREQDIIELDTSSATVELAATALHTKPERIAKSLSFMGKEQPFIVVCAGDCKVDNHKFKETFHVKAKMLKGDEVERCTNHAIGGVCPFAVPEGTAIYLDASLRRFDHVFPACGSANSAIRVSCEELETLVPRARWVDVCKQEAPQPAD
;
A
#
# COMPACT_ATOMS: atom_id res chain seq x y z
N MET A 1 10.17 7.51 -14.25
CA MET A 1 9.46 7.94 -13.03
C MET A 1 8.63 6.77 -12.50
N ALA A 2 8.35 6.75 -11.20
CA ALA A 2 7.66 5.61 -10.58
C ALA A 2 6.28 5.32 -11.16
N ILE A 3 5.48 6.35 -11.47
CA ILE A 3 4.17 6.14 -12.08
C ILE A 3 4.29 5.47 -13.45
N GLU A 4 5.33 5.76 -14.20
CA GLU A 4 5.54 5.15 -15.51
C GLU A 4 5.87 3.67 -15.36
N ARG A 5 6.61 3.28 -14.32
CA ARG A 5 6.90 1.88 -14.02
C ARG A 5 5.62 1.14 -13.64
N VAL A 6 4.75 1.78 -12.86
CA VAL A 6 3.47 1.18 -12.48
C VAL A 6 2.56 1.04 -13.70
N ARG A 7 2.52 2.06 -14.56
CA ARG A 7 1.74 2.03 -15.79
C ARG A 7 2.18 0.85 -16.68
N GLU A 8 3.48 0.68 -16.85
CA GLU A 8 4.04 -0.43 -17.62
C GLU A 8 3.71 -1.77 -16.98
N TYR A 9 3.83 -1.86 -15.67
CA TYR A 9 3.49 -3.06 -14.90
C TYR A 9 2.02 -3.44 -15.09
N LEU A 10 1.12 -2.48 -14.95
CA LEU A 10 -0.32 -2.72 -15.06
C LEU A 10 -0.76 -2.98 -16.49
N ARG A 11 0.00 -2.50 -17.47
CA ARG A 11 -0.28 -2.78 -18.88
C ARG A 11 -0.27 -4.28 -19.18
N ALA A 12 0.65 -5.01 -18.55
CA ALA A 12 0.75 -6.46 -18.71
C ALA A 12 -0.52 -7.20 -18.24
N TYR A 13 -1.31 -6.55 -17.38
CA TYR A 13 -2.57 -7.10 -16.87
C TYR A 13 -3.80 -6.46 -17.53
N GLY A 14 -3.58 -5.57 -18.52
CA GLY A 14 -4.68 -4.88 -19.19
C GLY A 14 -5.36 -3.81 -18.33
N ARG A 15 -4.67 -3.29 -17.32
CA ARG A 15 -5.25 -2.37 -16.34
C ARG A 15 -4.65 -0.96 -16.35
N GLU A 16 -3.78 -0.63 -17.28
CA GLU A 16 -3.13 0.68 -17.29
C GLU A 16 -4.12 1.85 -17.39
N GLN A 17 -5.21 1.68 -18.14
CA GLN A 17 -6.23 2.71 -18.30
C GLN A 17 -7.06 2.94 -17.05
N ASP A 18 -6.97 2.06 -16.06
CA ASP A 18 -7.72 2.18 -14.81
C ASP A 18 -7.00 3.05 -13.78
N ILE A 19 -5.77 3.45 -14.06
CA ILE A 19 -5.02 4.35 -13.18
C ILE A 19 -5.72 5.70 -13.16
N ILE A 20 -6.03 6.18 -11.96
CA ILE A 20 -6.67 7.48 -11.74
C ILE A 20 -5.56 8.47 -11.41
N GLU A 21 -5.36 9.47 -12.25
CA GLU A 21 -4.44 10.58 -11.96
C GLU A 21 -5.27 11.73 -11.40
N LEU A 22 -4.83 12.27 -10.27
CA LEU A 22 -5.58 13.29 -9.54
C LEU A 22 -4.93 14.66 -9.74
N ASP A 23 -5.75 15.72 -9.69
CA ASP A 23 -5.26 17.10 -9.79
C ASP A 23 -4.63 17.59 -8.48
N THR A 24 -4.90 16.88 -7.38
CA THR A 24 -4.40 17.24 -6.05
C THR A 24 -3.61 16.10 -5.45
N SER A 25 -2.85 16.38 -4.38
CA SER A 25 -2.06 15.36 -3.69
C SER A 25 -2.94 14.29 -3.05
N SER A 26 -2.50 13.03 -3.14
CA SER A 26 -3.05 11.89 -2.41
C SER A 26 -1.97 11.23 -1.55
N ALA A 27 -0.99 12.03 -1.10
CA ALA A 27 0.17 11.51 -0.37
C ALA A 27 -0.18 11.00 1.04
N THR A 28 -1.29 11.43 1.63
CA THR A 28 -1.78 10.91 2.91
C THR A 28 -3.11 10.23 2.71
N VAL A 29 -3.49 9.38 3.68
CA VAL A 29 -4.79 8.68 3.64
C VAL A 29 -5.96 9.68 3.52
N GLU A 30 -5.93 10.75 4.31
CA GLU A 30 -7.00 11.76 4.32
C GLU A 30 -7.08 12.51 2.98
N LEU A 31 -5.94 12.90 2.43
CA LEU A 31 -5.90 13.57 1.13
C LEU A 31 -6.40 12.66 0.02
N ALA A 32 -5.97 11.39 0.04
CA ALA A 32 -6.39 10.41 -0.96
C ALA A 32 -7.90 10.17 -0.89
N ALA A 33 -8.44 10.00 0.32
CA ALA A 33 -9.87 9.76 0.52
C ALA A 33 -10.70 10.94 0.01
N THR A 34 -10.27 12.16 0.31
CA THR A 34 -10.94 13.36 -0.16
C THR A 34 -10.92 13.46 -1.69
N ALA A 35 -9.73 13.28 -2.30
CA ALA A 35 -9.57 13.39 -3.74
C ALA A 35 -10.34 12.32 -4.51
N LEU A 36 -10.48 11.12 -3.93
CA LEU A 36 -11.17 9.99 -4.57
C LEU A 36 -12.64 9.89 -4.19
N HIS A 37 -13.13 10.81 -3.35
CA HIS A 37 -14.52 10.82 -2.87
C HIS A 37 -14.91 9.51 -2.19
N THR A 38 -14.01 8.99 -1.36
CA THR A 38 -14.21 7.75 -0.62
C THR A 38 -13.86 7.94 0.86
N LYS A 39 -14.04 6.90 1.65
CA LYS A 39 -13.73 6.94 3.08
C LYS A 39 -12.27 6.57 3.31
N PRO A 40 -11.61 7.15 4.34
CA PRO A 40 -10.20 6.82 4.65
C PRO A 40 -9.92 5.34 4.79
N GLU A 41 -10.84 4.56 5.34
CA GLU A 41 -10.65 3.12 5.53
C GLU A 41 -10.52 2.34 4.23
N ARG A 42 -11.00 2.88 3.11
CA ARG A 42 -10.88 2.22 1.79
C ARG A 42 -9.57 2.53 1.06
N ILE A 43 -8.77 3.43 1.60
CA ILE A 43 -7.43 3.67 1.06
C ILE A 43 -6.54 2.48 1.47
N ALA A 44 -5.86 1.89 0.50
CA ALA A 44 -4.93 0.81 0.76
C ALA A 44 -3.53 1.41 0.87
N LYS A 45 -3.10 1.72 2.08
CA LYS A 45 -1.79 2.33 2.30
C LYS A 45 -0.71 1.26 2.36
N SER A 46 0.45 1.57 1.79
CA SER A 46 1.59 0.66 1.75
C SER A 46 2.67 1.16 2.69
N LEU A 47 3.00 0.33 3.68
CA LEU A 47 4.03 0.62 4.68
C LEU A 47 5.25 -0.23 4.37
N SER A 48 6.43 0.36 4.35
CA SER A 48 7.67 -0.36 4.01
C SER A 48 8.56 -0.54 5.23
N PHE A 49 9.08 -1.75 5.39
CA PHE A 49 9.85 -2.16 6.57
C PHE A 49 11.14 -2.85 6.19
N MET A 50 12.09 -2.83 7.11
CA MET A 50 13.31 -3.63 7.02
C MET A 50 13.07 -4.96 7.75
N GLY A 51 13.22 -6.07 7.03
CA GLY A 51 13.15 -7.41 7.60
C GLY A 51 14.51 -7.95 7.98
N LYS A 52 14.56 -9.19 8.46
CA LYS A 52 15.82 -9.86 8.80
C LYS A 52 16.70 -10.06 7.59
N GLU A 53 16.12 -10.51 6.49
CA GLU A 53 16.86 -10.88 5.29
C GLU A 53 16.61 -9.95 4.12
N GLN A 54 15.43 -9.32 4.09
CA GLN A 54 15.03 -8.47 2.98
C GLN A 54 14.02 -7.44 3.45
N PRO A 55 13.93 -6.31 2.74
CA PRO A 55 12.85 -5.36 3.01
C PRO A 55 11.51 -5.93 2.57
N PHE A 56 10.44 -5.37 3.10
CA PHE A 56 9.09 -5.80 2.69
C PHE A 56 8.07 -4.67 2.84
N ILE A 57 6.96 -4.83 2.13
CA ILE A 57 5.84 -3.90 2.15
C ILE A 57 4.64 -4.62 2.76
N VAL A 58 3.90 -3.92 3.63
CA VAL A 58 2.59 -4.37 4.11
C VAL A 58 1.56 -3.38 3.61
N VAL A 59 0.57 -3.87 2.87
CA VAL A 59 -0.55 -3.05 2.38
C VAL A 59 -1.71 -3.25 3.33
N CYS A 60 -2.20 -2.19 3.94
CA CYS A 60 -3.28 -2.27 4.92
C CYS A 60 -4.31 -1.16 4.72
N ALA A 61 -5.48 -1.31 5.35
CA ALA A 61 -6.54 -0.31 5.26
C ALA A 61 -6.12 1.00 5.92
N GLY A 62 -6.63 2.12 5.39
CA GLY A 62 -6.22 3.46 5.82
C GLY A 62 -6.55 3.79 7.27
N ASP A 63 -7.55 3.13 7.86
CA ASP A 63 -7.93 3.33 9.27
C ASP A 63 -7.16 2.43 10.24
N CYS A 64 -6.18 1.68 9.75
CA CYS A 64 -5.42 0.73 10.54
C CYS A 64 -3.98 1.18 10.74
N LYS A 65 -3.35 0.63 11.75
CA LYS A 65 -1.92 0.78 12.02
C LYS A 65 -1.36 -0.57 12.40
N VAL A 66 -0.04 -0.71 12.36
CA VAL A 66 0.62 -1.94 12.78
C VAL A 66 0.31 -2.23 14.25
N ASP A 67 -0.07 -3.47 14.52
CA ASP A 67 -0.12 -4.01 15.89
C ASP A 67 1.24 -4.63 16.15
N ASN A 68 2.01 -4.05 17.06
CA ASN A 68 3.39 -4.48 17.30
C ASN A 68 3.52 -5.93 17.74
N HIS A 69 2.56 -6.43 18.49
CA HIS A 69 2.55 -7.82 18.95
C HIS A 69 2.34 -8.79 17.79
N LYS A 70 1.30 -8.54 16.98
CA LYS A 70 1.01 -9.35 15.79
C LYS A 70 2.15 -9.31 14.78
N PHE A 71 2.72 -8.12 14.59
CA PHE A 71 3.84 -7.93 13.66
C PHE A 71 5.04 -8.79 14.07
N LYS A 72 5.41 -8.72 15.36
CA LYS A 72 6.54 -9.49 15.87
C LYS A 72 6.29 -10.98 15.81
N GLU A 73 5.07 -11.42 16.09
CA GLU A 73 4.71 -12.85 15.99
C GLU A 73 4.81 -13.35 14.55
N THR A 74 4.41 -12.53 13.58
CA THR A 74 4.38 -12.92 12.17
C THR A 74 5.78 -12.84 11.53
N PHE A 75 6.48 -11.74 11.75
CA PHE A 75 7.75 -11.47 11.05
C PHE A 75 8.99 -11.73 11.89
N HIS A 76 8.84 -11.97 13.20
CA HIS A 76 9.94 -12.27 14.13
C HIS A 76 10.98 -11.15 14.25
N VAL A 77 10.57 -9.92 13.95
CA VAL A 77 11.35 -8.70 14.12
C VAL A 77 10.43 -7.59 14.61
N LYS A 78 11.01 -6.56 15.21
CA LYS A 78 10.26 -5.34 15.53
C LYS A 78 10.00 -4.55 14.26
N ALA A 79 8.89 -3.86 14.19
CA ALA A 79 8.56 -3.00 13.06
C ALA A 79 9.57 -1.85 12.98
N LYS A 80 10.31 -1.81 11.89
CA LYS A 80 11.28 -0.76 11.61
C LYS A 80 11.06 -0.29 10.20
N MET A 81 10.45 0.89 10.06
CA MET A 81 10.14 1.43 8.73
C MET A 81 11.40 1.86 8.01
N LEU A 82 11.40 1.68 6.70
CA LEU A 82 12.43 2.24 5.82
C LEU A 82 12.36 3.75 5.86
N LYS A 83 13.50 4.41 5.68
CA LYS A 83 13.60 5.87 5.77
C LYS A 83 14.33 6.44 4.56
N GLY A 84 13.96 7.67 4.20
CA GLY A 84 14.66 8.43 3.18
C GLY A 84 14.80 7.69 1.86
N ASP A 85 16.01 7.65 1.34
CA ASP A 85 16.33 7.02 0.06
C ASP A 85 16.21 5.50 0.08
N GLU A 86 16.21 4.86 1.26
CA GLU A 86 15.96 3.42 1.36
C GLU A 86 14.59 3.06 0.80
N VAL A 87 13.59 3.91 1.02
CA VAL A 87 12.23 3.67 0.54
C VAL A 87 12.24 3.52 -0.98
N GLU A 88 12.83 4.48 -1.68
CA GLU A 88 12.86 4.43 -3.14
C GLU A 88 13.72 3.28 -3.67
N ARG A 89 14.87 3.05 -3.05
CA ARG A 89 15.76 1.96 -3.47
C ARG A 89 15.09 0.59 -3.31
N CYS A 90 14.34 0.39 -2.24
CA CYS A 90 13.73 -0.92 -1.95
C CYS A 90 12.37 -1.12 -2.59
N THR A 91 11.66 -0.06 -2.92
CA THR A 91 10.28 -0.17 -3.43
C THR A 91 10.11 0.33 -4.87
N ASN A 92 11.08 1.04 -5.43
CA ASN A 92 10.99 1.77 -6.71
C ASN A 92 10.05 2.97 -6.64
N HIS A 93 9.59 3.37 -5.45
CA HIS A 93 8.64 4.47 -5.26
C HIS A 93 9.15 5.46 -4.23
N ALA A 94 8.90 6.74 -4.47
CA ALA A 94 9.19 7.77 -3.48
C ALA A 94 8.14 7.75 -2.36
N ILE A 95 8.50 8.32 -1.21
CA ILE A 95 7.57 8.50 -0.10
C ILE A 95 6.32 9.24 -0.61
N GLY A 96 5.14 8.76 -0.22
CA GLY A 96 3.87 9.31 -0.69
C GLY A 96 3.29 8.57 -1.90
N GLY A 97 4.11 7.79 -2.61
CA GLY A 97 3.67 7.01 -3.77
C GLY A 97 3.91 5.52 -3.66
N VAL A 98 4.35 5.04 -2.50
CA VAL A 98 4.64 3.61 -2.31
C VAL A 98 3.37 2.79 -2.53
N CYS A 99 3.50 1.73 -3.32
CA CYS A 99 2.39 0.84 -3.66
C CYS A 99 2.95 -0.57 -3.93
N PRO A 100 2.09 -1.60 -4.06
CA PRO A 100 2.58 -2.95 -4.27
C PRO A 100 2.94 -3.28 -5.73
N PHE A 101 2.80 -2.32 -6.64
CA PHE A 101 3.05 -2.55 -8.08
C PHE A 101 4.48 -2.16 -8.45
N ALA A 102 5.08 -2.92 -9.37
CA ALA A 102 6.41 -2.64 -9.90
C ALA A 102 7.50 -2.56 -8.82
N VAL A 103 7.38 -3.38 -7.78
CA VAL A 103 8.31 -3.45 -6.67
C VAL A 103 9.43 -4.43 -7.03
N PRO A 104 10.70 -4.15 -6.67
CA PRO A 104 11.80 -5.07 -6.95
C PRO A 104 11.58 -6.46 -6.33
N GLU A 105 12.06 -7.50 -7.00
CA GLU A 105 11.91 -8.88 -6.54
C GLU A 105 12.53 -9.14 -5.17
N GLY A 106 13.57 -8.38 -4.80
CA GLY A 106 14.19 -8.49 -3.48
C GLY A 106 13.39 -7.96 -2.33
N THR A 107 12.23 -7.35 -2.59
CA THR A 107 11.35 -6.81 -1.57
C THR A 107 10.06 -7.64 -1.55
N ALA A 108 9.75 -8.24 -0.40
CA ALA A 108 8.54 -9.04 -0.25
C ALA A 108 7.30 -8.14 -0.13
N ILE A 109 6.13 -8.67 -0.47
CA ILE A 109 4.87 -7.92 -0.43
C ILE A 109 3.85 -8.74 0.35
N TYR A 110 3.20 -8.07 1.32
CA TYR A 110 2.14 -8.67 2.14
C TYR A 110 0.89 -7.81 2.07
N LEU A 111 -0.26 -8.48 2.00
CA LEU A 111 -1.57 -7.83 2.05
C LEU A 111 -2.17 -8.13 3.41
N ASP A 112 -2.57 -7.09 4.14
CA ASP A 112 -3.12 -7.28 5.48
C ASP A 112 -4.61 -7.59 5.44
N ALA A 113 -5.06 -8.43 6.36
CA ALA A 113 -6.46 -8.87 6.47
C ALA A 113 -7.44 -7.72 6.61
N SER A 114 -6.99 -6.54 7.07
CA SER A 114 -7.85 -5.36 7.20
C SER A 114 -8.50 -4.95 5.86
N LEU A 115 -7.83 -5.24 4.74
CA LEU A 115 -8.36 -4.93 3.42
C LEU A 115 -9.60 -5.74 3.06
N ARG A 116 -9.75 -6.92 3.65
CA ARG A 116 -10.84 -7.85 3.32
C ARG A 116 -12.22 -7.41 3.81
N ARG A 117 -12.27 -6.34 4.60
CA ARG A 117 -13.54 -5.75 5.07
C ARG A 117 -14.32 -5.06 3.96
N PHE A 118 -13.69 -4.77 2.83
CA PHE A 118 -14.27 -3.92 1.78
C PHE A 118 -14.37 -4.65 0.46
N ASP A 119 -15.37 -4.26 -0.34
CA ASP A 119 -15.54 -4.79 -1.69
C ASP A 119 -14.51 -4.22 -2.67
N HIS A 120 -13.99 -3.03 -2.36
CA HIS A 120 -12.90 -2.43 -3.14
C HIS A 120 -12.08 -1.47 -2.27
N VAL A 121 -10.83 -1.29 -2.66
CA VAL A 121 -9.88 -0.40 -1.98
C VAL A 121 -9.09 0.38 -3.04
N PHE A 122 -8.35 1.39 -2.60
CA PHE A 122 -7.61 2.29 -3.50
C PHE A 122 -6.13 2.35 -3.11
N PRO A 123 -5.27 1.50 -3.68
CA PRO A 123 -3.83 1.68 -3.55
C PRO A 123 -3.32 2.79 -4.47
N ALA A 124 -2.19 3.40 -4.10
CA ALA A 124 -1.49 4.36 -4.93
C ALA A 124 -0.90 3.67 -6.17
N CYS A 125 -0.48 4.45 -7.13
CA CYS A 125 0.12 3.94 -8.36
C CYS A 125 1.50 4.53 -8.64
N GLY A 126 2.31 4.72 -7.61
CA GLY A 126 3.70 5.14 -7.75
C GLY A 126 3.92 6.63 -7.71
N SER A 127 2.89 7.43 -7.47
CA SER A 127 3.03 8.87 -7.32
C SER A 127 2.12 9.37 -6.20
N ALA A 128 2.36 10.60 -5.76
CA ALA A 128 1.58 11.24 -4.70
C ALA A 128 0.25 11.82 -5.18
N ASN A 129 -0.18 11.47 -6.40
CA ASN A 129 -1.45 11.95 -6.98
C ASN A 129 -2.09 10.90 -7.90
N SER A 130 -1.89 9.63 -7.61
CA SER A 130 -2.46 8.57 -8.42
C SER A 130 -2.99 7.43 -7.56
N ALA A 131 -3.96 6.69 -8.09
CA ALA A 131 -4.55 5.54 -7.41
C ALA A 131 -5.23 4.63 -8.44
N ILE A 132 -5.60 3.43 -8.00
CA ILE A 132 -6.43 2.53 -8.79
C ILE A 132 -7.47 1.90 -7.85
N ARG A 133 -8.67 1.66 -8.36
CA ARG A 133 -9.73 1.00 -7.61
C ARG A 133 -9.68 -0.49 -7.89
N VAL A 134 -9.50 -1.30 -6.85
CA VAL A 134 -9.38 -2.75 -6.99
C VAL A 134 -10.08 -3.49 -5.85
N SER A 135 -10.56 -4.70 -6.15
CA SER A 135 -11.00 -5.64 -5.12
C SER A 135 -9.79 -6.39 -4.56
N CYS A 136 -9.97 -7.11 -3.46
CA CYS A 136 -8.89 -7.96 -2.93
C CYS A 136 -8.51 -9.07 -3.92
N GLU A 137 -9.49 -9.62 -4.64
CA GLU A 137 -9.21 -10.63 -5.67
C GLU A 137 -8.38 -10.05 -6.80
N GLU A 138 -8.70 -8.82 -7.22
CA GLU A 138 -7.91 -8.14 -8.24
C GLU A 138 -6.49 -7.84 -7.77
N LEU A 139 -6.34 -7.46 -6.48
CA LEU A 139 -5.00 -7.28 -5.91
C LEU A 139 -4.18 -8.57 -5.96
N GLU A 140 -4.79 -9.70 -5.63
CA GLU A 140 -4.12 -10.99 -5.71
C GLU A 140 -3.67 -11.31 -7.14
N THR A 141 -4.49 -10.98 -8.12
CA THR A 141 -4.16 -11.17 -9.53
C THR A 141 -3.03 -10.25 -9.98
N LEU A 142 -3.10 -8.98 -9.57
CA LEU A 142 -2.12 -7.97 -9.97
C LEU A 142 -0.79 -8.11 -9.25
N VAL A 143 -0.78 -8.73 -8.06
CA VAL A 143 0.44 -8.95 -7.27
C VAL A 143 0.47 -10.41 -6.83
N PRO A 144 0.72 -11.34 -7.77
CA PRO A 144 0.56 -12.78 -7.47
C PRO A 144 1.54 -13.31 -6.44
N ARG A 145 2.68 -12.65 -6.20
CA ARG A 145 3.63 -13.07 -5.18
C ARG A 145 3.30 -12.55 -3.78
N ALA A 146 2.29 -11.71 -3.64
CA ALA A 146 1.89 -11.18 -2.34
C ALA A 146 1.27 -12.28 -1.47
N ARG A 147 1.49 -12.20 -0.17
CA ARG A 147 0.92 -13.11 0.82
C ARG A 147 0.05 -12.36 1.80
N TRP A 148 -1.01 -12.99 2.27
CA TRP A 148 -1.89 -12.39 3.27
C TRP A 148 -1.32 -12.58 4.68
N VAL A 149 -1.47 -11.53 5.48
CA VAL A 149 -1.05 -11.52 6.89
C VAL A 149 -2.12 -10.80 7.72
N ASP A 150 -2.03 -10.91 9.03
CA ASP A 150 -2.88 -10.17 9.97
C ASP A 150 -1.96 -9.54 11.01
N VAL A 151 -1.50 -8.32 10.73
CA VAL A 151 -0.50 -7.64 11.55
C VAL A 151 -0.92 -6.22 11.95
N CYS A 152 -2.15 -5.83 11.62
CA CYS A 152 -2.63 -4.48 11.88
C CYS A 152 -3.83 -4.50 12.82
N LYS A 153 -4.13 -3.33 13.38
CA LYS A 153 -5.32 -3.09 14.19
C LYS A 153 -5.95 -1.77 13.78
N GLN A 154 -7.24 -1.63 13.98
CA GLN A 154 -7.90 -0.35 13.73
C GLN A 154 -7.42 0.69 14.73
N GLU A 155 -7.18 1.89 14.24
CA GLU A 155 -6.90 3.02 15.11
C GLU A 155 -8.21 3.42 15.79
N ALA A 156 -8.11 3.80 17.06
CA ALA A 156 -9.28 4.31 17.77
C ALA A 156 -9.78 5.57 17.03
N PRO A 157 -11.12 5.72 16.86
CA PRO A 157 -11.64 6.94 16.24
C PRO A 157 -11.17 8.16 17.03
N GLN A 158 -10.80 9.22 16.32
CA GLN A 158 -10.50 10.48 16.96
C GLN A 158 -11.76 10.98 17.67
N PRO A 159 -11.66 11.45 18.93
CA PRO A 159 -12.84 12.01 19.59
C PRO A 159 -13.38 13.19 18.76
N ALA A 160 -14.69 13.26 18.63
CA ALA A 160 -15.32 14.39 17.97
C ALA A 160 -15.09 15.64 18.82
N ASP A 161 -14.64 16.68 18.20
CA ASP A 161 -14.46 17.97 18.87
C ASP A 161 -15.80 18.68 19.06
#